data_209fd7a5bd0b875c16054eca34f88b25
#
_entry.id   209fd7a5bd0b875c16054eca34f88b25
#
_cell.length_a   1.000
_cell.length_b   1.000
_cell.length_c   1.000
_cell.angle_alpha   90.00
_cell.angle_beta   90.00
_cell.angle_gamma   90.00
#
_symmetry.space_group_name_H-M   'P 1'
#
loop_
_entity.id
_entity.type
_entity.pdbx_description
1 polymer ?
#
loop_
_entity_poly.entity_id
_entity_poly.type
_entity_poly.pdbx_seq_one_letter_code
_entity_poly.pdbx_strand_id
1 'polypeptide(L)'
;MQNSLQLNQGNLFNNSPAFSNISRLSGVSSTDWSWGGLFADFDNDGWKDLYVTNGIRRDVNNKDFYNENKVFFNKLKTDPNYKNKAGEVKLLSYLEKMPSEKLSNYLFHNKQNGVFENKNTEWGLDEKTFSNGVTYSDLDNDGDLDLVVNNLEDIASVYRNNSTNTNFIGFELIGKDNEIPLGSRVHLKTDGGYQMQELSLSRGYLSSVSPRIHFGLGNSTKIEEILIQWPDGSQFKVENSKLNTYNTIFYNAQDVFSKETKDEIDFNQFETITQKEPFTHIENSHNDFKDEVLLPHKNSTLGPALAVGDLNNDGLED
;
A
#
# COMPACT_ATOMS: atom_id res chain seq x y z
N MET A 1 -11.58 -12.68 8.04
CA MET A 1 -10.39 -12.98 7.20
C MET A 1 -9.16 -13.03 8.10
N GLN A 2 -8.06 -13.67 7.67
CA GLN A 2 -6.81 -13.60 8.41
C GLN A 2 -5.81 -12.76 7.63
N ASN A 3 -5.16 -11.83 8.33
CA ASN A 3 -4.05 -11.07 7.77
C ASN A 3 -2.80 -11.93 7.67
N SER A 4 -1.91 -11.59 6.77
CA SER A 4 -0.61 -12.21 6.61
C SER A 4 0.49 -11.18 6.88
N LEU A 5 1.42 -11.52 7.74
CA LEU A 5 2.65 -10.76 7.97
C LEU A 5 3.83 -11.66 7.60
N GLN A 6 4.53 -11.30 6.53
CA GLN A 6 5.65 -12.08 6.00
C GLN A 6 6.97 -11.54 6.53
N LEU A 7 7.67 -12.37 7.30
CA LEU A 7 9.04 -12.09 7.75
C LEU A 7 10.03 -12.71 6.77
N ASN A 8 10.95 -11.88 6.26
CA ASN A 8 12.06 -12.36 5.44
C ASN A 8 13.06 -13.11 6.32
N GLN A 9 13.30 -14.38 6.00
CA GLN A 9 14.24 -15.27 6.70
C GLN A 9 15.64 -15.27 6.08
N GLY A 10 15.90 -14.38 5.13
CA GLY A 10 17.11 -14.42 4.33
C GLY A 10 17.02 -15.40 3.17
N ASN A 11 18.18 -15.85 2.69
CA ASN A 11 18.24 -16.77 1.55
C ASN A 11 18.38 -18.22 2.03
N LEU A 12 17.67 -19.12 1.36
CA LEU A 12 17.85 -20.55 1.50
C LEU A 12 19.14 -21.05 0.84
N PHE A 13 19.50 -22.32 1.03
CA PHE A 13 20.73 -22.93 0.48
C PHE A 13 20.89 -22.79 -1.04
N ASN A 14 19.80 -22.63 -1.78
CA ASN A 14 19.79 -22.43 -3.24
C ASN A 14 19.76 -20.93 -3.63
N ASN A 15 20.06 -20.04 -2.70
CA ASN A 15 20.04 -18.58 -2.87
C ASN A 15 18.66 -17.98 -3.14
N SER A 16 17.58 -18.73 -2.90
CA SER A 16 16.20 -18.23 -3.02
C SER A 16 15.77 -17.55 -1.72
N PRO A 17 15.08 -16.39 -1.78
CA PRO A 17 14.57 -15.73 -0.58
C PRO A 17 13.50 -16.57 0.10
N ALA A 18 13.54 -16.64 1.42
CA ALA A 18 12.57 -17.37 2.23
C ALA A 18 11.75 -16.40 3.08
N PHE A 19 10.44 -16.66 3.14
CA PHE A 19 9.51 -15.89 3.95
C PHE A 19 8.69 -16.80 4.85
N SER A 20 8.42 -16.33 6.06
CA SER A 20 7.53 -17.01 7.02
C SER A 20 6.37 -16.11 7.42
N ASN A 21 5.16 -16.66 7.39
CA ASN A 21 4.01 -15.93 7.90
C ASN A 21 4.00 -15.97 9.44
N ILE A 22 4.28 -14.84 10.05
CA ILE A 22 4.35 -14.66 11.51
C ILE A 22 3.14 -13.93 12.08
N SER A 23 2.10 -13.63 11.29
CA SER A 23 0.99 -12.77 11.71
C SER A 23 0.31 -13.21 13.02
N ARG A 24 0.20 -14.52 13.27
CA ARG A 24 -0.35 -15.04 14.53
C ARG A 24 0.60 -14.85 15.70
N LEU A 25 1.88 -15.12 15.49
CA LEU A 25 2.92 -14.92 16.51
C LEU A 25 3.04 -13.44 16.87
N SER A 26 2.95 -12.58 15.87
CA SER A 26 3.04 -11.13 16.00
C SER A 26 1.77 -10.46 16.55
N GLY A 27 0.65 -11.18 16.70
CA GLY A 27 -0.60 -10.63 17.24
C GLY A 27 -1.45 -9.81 16.26
N VAL A 28 -1.10 -9.80 14.95
CA VAL A 28 -1.77 -8.96 13.95
C VAL A 28 -2.67 -9.72 12.97
N SER A 29 -2.92 -11.00 13.22
CA SER A 29 -3.62 -11.88 12.28
C SER A 29 -5.11 -11.61 12.13
N SER A 30 -5.74 -10.92 13.06
CA SER A 30 -7.20 -10.74 13.10
C SER A 30 -7.54 -9.29 13.36
N THR A 31 -7.98 -8.60 12.31
CA THR A 31 -8.39 -7.19 12.32
C THR A 31 -9.68 -6.98 11.53
N ASP A 32 -10.57 -7.99 11.56
CA ASP A 32 -11.88 -7.95 10.91
C ASP A 32 -11.80 -7.83 9.37
N TRP A 33 -12.34 -6.74 8.80
CA TRP A 33 -12.34 -6.50 7.35
C TRP A 33 -11.29 -5.44 7.00
N SER A 34 -10.04 -5.88 6.88
CA SER A 34 -8.90 -5.01 6.64
C SER A 34 -8.75 -4.63 5.15
N TRP A 35 -8.37 -3.37 4.91
CA TRP A 35 -8.08 -2.83 3.58
C TRP A 35 -6.63 -2.42 3.41
N GLY A 36 -6.23 -1.34 4.08
CA GLY A 36 -4.90 -0.77 3.99
C GLY A 36 -4.04 -1.17 5.20
N GLY A 37 -2.84 -1.69 4.95
CA GLY A 37 -1.82 -1.86 5.97
C GLY A 37 -0.66 -0.93 5.66
N LEU A 38 -0.28 -0.07 6.63
CA LEU A 38 0.85 0.84 6.53
C LEU A 38 1.86 0.59 7.64
N PHE A 39 3.12 0.43 7.26
CA PHE A 39 4.24 0.45 8.17
C PHE A 39 4.87 1.84 8.21
N ALA A 40 4.85 2.47 9.39
CA ALA A 40 5.51 3.74 9.68
C ALA A 40 5.98 3.77 11.14
N ASP A 41 6.96 4.59 11.42
CA ASP A 41 7.47 4.79 12.77
C ASP A 41 6.74 6.01 13.36
N PHE A 42 5.67 5.75 14.13
CA PHE A 42 4.80 6.82 14.63
C PHE A 42 5.28 7.44 15.93
N ASP A 43 6.11 6.74 16.69
CA ASP A 43 6.69 7.25 17.95
C ASP A 43 8.18 7.60 17.83
N ASN A 44 8.71 7.53 16.60
CA ASN A 44 10.10 7.84 16.30
C ASN A 44 11.13 7.00 17.09
N ASP A 45 10.78 5.75 17.47
CA ASP A 45 11.67 4.87 18.24
C ASP A 45 12.70 4.11 17.36
N GLY A 46 12.59 4.23 16.03
CA GLY A 46 13.43 3.57 15.03
C GLY A 46 12.87 2.26 14.52
N TRP A 47 11.70 1.82 15.00
CA TRP A 47 11.01 0.62 14.58
C TRP A 47 9.65 0.97 13.98
N LYS A 48 9.28 0.28 12.91
CA LYS A 48 8.01 0.57 12.25
C LYS A 48 6.86 -0.09 12.94
N ASP A 49 5.87 0.70 13.29
CA ASP A 49 4.54 0.30 13.72
C ASP A 49 3.68 -0.10 12.53
N LEU A 50 2.53 -0.68 12.79
CA LEU A 50 1.59 -1.10 11.76
C LEU A 50 0.21 -0.46 12.01
N TYR A 51 -0.25 0.34 11.07
CA TYR A 51 -1.62 0.83 11.03
C TYR A 51 -2.45 0.04 10.02
N VAL A 52 -3.65 -0.41 10.41
CA VAL A 52 -4.55 -1.20 9.56
C VAL A 52 -5.92 -0.55 9.53
N THR A 53 -6.37 -0.15 8.34
CA THR A 53 -7.74 0.34 8.15
C THR A 53 -8.72 -0.82 8.09
N ASN A 54 -9.91 -0.58 8.64
CA ASN A 54 -10.91 -1.60 8.83
C ASN A 54 -12.32 -1.10 8.51
N GLY A 55 -13.14 -2.00 8.04
CA GLY A 55 -14.56 -1.78 7.88
C GLY A 55 -15.11 -2.14 6.50
N ILE A 56 -16.34 -2.61 6.51
CA ILE A 56 -17.15 -2.78 5.31
C ILE A 56 -18.53 -2.21 5.60
N ARG A 57 -19.01 -1.31 4.73
CA ARG A 57 -20.29 -0.65 4.93
C ARG A 57 -21.46 -1.62 5.07
N ARG A 58 -21.41 -2.73 4.35
CA ARG A 58 -22.46 -3.76 4.38
C ARG A 58 -21.81 -5.13 4.52
N ASP A 59 -22.26 -5.92 5.49
CA ASP A 59 -21.74 -7.27 5.68
C ASP A 59 -22.33 -8.21 4.60
N VAL A 60 -21.71 -8.18 3.43
CA VAL A 60 -22.05 -9.00 2.27
C VAL A 60 -21.86 -10.49 2.50
N ASN A 61 -21.21 -10.90 3.58
CA ASN A 61 -21.00 -12.30 3.94
C ASN A 61 -21.96 -12.78 5.04
N ASN A 62 -22.91 -11.95 5.46
CA ASN A 62 -23.83 -12.27 6.54
C ASN A 62 -24.79 -13.38 6.13
N LYS A 63 -24.53 -14.58 6.60
CA LYS A 63 -25.33 -15.77 6.28
C LYS A 63 -26.74 -15.71 6.83
N ASP A 64 -26.92 -15.10 7.99
CA ASP A 64 -28.22 -14.99 8.63
C ASP A 64 -29.13 -14.06 7.80
N PHE A 65 -28.62 -12.92 7.35
CA PHE A 65 -29.33 -12.04 6.44
C PHE A 65 -29.74 -12.76 5.15
N TYR A 66 -28.87 -13.55 4.53
CA TYR A 66 -29.21 -14.31 3.34
C TYR A 66 -30.23 -15.41 3.61
N ASN A 67 -30.15 -16.09 4.75
CA ASN A 67 -31.10 -17.13 5.12
C ASN A 67 -32.50 -16.56 5.39
N GLU A 68 -32.60 -15.45 6.10
CA GLU A 68 -33.84 -14.74 6.37
C GLU A 68 -34.52 -14.23 5.08
N ASN A 69 -33.71 -13.80 4.11
CA ASN A 69 -34.17 -13.23 2.83
C ASN A 69 -34.11 -14.23 1.66
N LYS A 70 -33.97 -15.51 1.93
CA LYS A 70 -33.77 -16.58 0.93
C LYS A 70 -34.84 -16.59 -0.17
N VAL A 71 -36.12 -16.33 0.19
CA VAL A 71 -37.24 -16.28 -0.77
C VAL A 71 -37.04 -15.15 -1.79
N PHE A 72 -36.60 -14.00 -1.34
CA PHE A 72 -36.31 -12.86 -2.21
C PHE A 72 -35.17 -13.15 -3.17
N PHE A 73 -34.02 -13.63 -2.66
CA PHE A 73 -32.86 -13.94 -3.48
C PHE A 73 -33.11 -15.08 -4.48
N ASN A 74 -33.96 -16.07 -4.13
CA ASN A 74 -34.38 -17.09 -5.07
C ASN A 74 -35.25 -16.51 -6.22
N LYS A 75 -36.17 -15.61 -5.93
CA LYS A 75 -36.97 -14.92 -6.96
C LYS A 75 -36.07 -14.07 -7.90
N LEU A 76 -35.08 -13.38 -7.38
CA LEU A 76 -34.09 -12.62 -8.19
C LEU A 76 -33.36 -13.52 -9.20
N LYS A 77 -33.07 -14.78 -8.83
CA LYS A 77 -32.39 -15.74 -9.70
C LYS A 77 -33.32 -16.38 -10.74
N THR A 78 -34.56 -16.64 -10.39
CA THR A 78 -35.50 -17.50 -11.18
C THR A 78 -36.57 -16.75 -11.93
N ASP A 79 -36.94 -15.53 -11.54
CA ASP A 79 -38.01 -14.75 -12.13
C ASP A 79 -37.48 -13.62 -13.02
N PRO A 80 -37.63 -13.70 -14.35
CA PRO A 80 -37.19 -12.66 -15.27
C PRO A 80 -37.81 -11.28 -15.00
N ASN A 81 -39.02 -11.25 -14.42
CA ASN A 81 -39.71 -9.98 -14.08
C ASN A 81 -39.11 -9.26 -12.88
N TYR A 82 -38.30 -9.95 -12.05
CA TYR A 82 -37.51 -9.35 -10.98
C TYR A 82 -36.27 -8.61 -11.45
N LYS A 83 -35.85 -8.85 -12.71
CA LYS A 83 -34.71 -8.14 -13.34
C LYS A 83 -35.08 -6.82 -13.99
N ASN A 84 -36.34 -6.39 -13.87
CA ASN A 84 -36.80 -5.08 -14.35
C ASN A 84 -36.55 -3.99 -13.31
N LYS A 85 -36.75 -2.71 -13.67
CA LYS A 85 -36.51 -1.54 -12.80
C LYS A 85 -37.19 -1.63 -11.41
N ALA A 86 -38.33 -2.32 -11.29
CA ALA A 86 -38.97 -2.56 -10.00
C ALA A 86 -38.21 -3.60 -9.14
N GLY A 87 -37.57 -4.55 -9.80
CA GLY A 87 -36.65 -5.50 -9.16
C GLY A 87 -35.37 -4.84 -8.65
N GLU A 88 -34.79 -3.90 -9.42
CA GLU A 88 -33.64 -3.10 -9.01
C GLU A 88 -33.92 -2.28 -7.75
N VAL A 89 -35.07 -1.58 -7.72
CA VAL A 89 -35.47 -0.80 -6.55
C VAL A 89 -35.66 -1.69 -5.31
N LYS A 90 -36.25 -2.88 -5.49
CA LYS A 90 -36.36 -3.85 -4.40
C LYS A 90 -35.02 -4.36 -3.93
N LEU A 91 -34.09 -4.66 -4.85
CA LEU A 91 -32.74 -5.08 -4.50
C LEU A 91 -32.05 -4.03 -3.65
N LEU A 92 -32.05 -2.76 -4.08
CA LEU A 92 -31.47 -1.66 -3.29
C LEU A 92 -32.06 -1.60 -1.88
N SER A 93 -33.39 -1.71 -1.74
CA SER A 93 -34.04 -1.70 -0.42
C SER A 93 -33.66 -2.89 0.46
N TYR A 94 -33.27 -4.02 -0.11
CA TYR A 94 -32.73 -5.16 0.63
C TYR A 94 -31.26 -4.98 1.00
N LEU A 95 -30.47 -4.42 0.10
CA LEU A 95 -29.06 -4.08 0.39
C LEU A 95 -28.95 -3.06 1.53
N GLU A 96 -29.89 -2.10 1.59
CA GLU A 96 -29.97 -1.14 2.70
C GLU A 96 -30.24 -1.80 4.06
N LYS A 97 -30.91 -2.95 4.08
CA LYS A 97 -31.19 -3.72 5.30
C LYS A 97 -30.05 -4.64 5.73
N MET A 98 -29.01 -4.81 4.89
CA MET A 98 -27.86 -5.60 5.30
C MET A 98 -27.23 -5.03 6.56
N PRO A 99 -26.76 -5.87 7.48
CA PRO A 99 -26.03 -5.42 8.65
C PRO A 99 -24.89 -4.49 8.28
N SER A 100 -24.76 -3.42 9.05
CA SER A 100 -23.77 -2.37 8.85
C SER A 100 -23.25 -1.97 10.22
N GLU A 101 -21.98 -2.25 10.49
CA GLU A 101 -21.35 -1.95 11.76
C GLU A 101 -20.02 -1.21 11.53
N LYS A 102 -19.90 -0.03 12.10
CA LYS A 102 -18.64 0.72 12.12
C LYS A 102 -17.68 0.07 13.10
N LEU A 103 -16.46 -0.14 12.65
CA LEU A 103 -15.38 -0.77 13.43
C LEU A 103 -14.22 0.19 13.59
N SER A 104 -13.44 0.02 14.65
CA SER A 104 -12.20 0.77 14.83
C SER A 104 -11.13 0.24 13.89
N ASN A 105 -10.29 1.14 13.42
CA ASN A 105 -9.02 0.77 12.79
C ASN A 105 -8.08 0.18 13.83
N TYR A 106 -6.93 -0.32 13.44
CA TYR A 106 -5.93 -0.87 14.36
C TYR A 106 -4.60 -0.15 14.20
N LEU A 107 -4.06 0.34 15.30
CA LEU A 107 -2.67 0.71 15.42
C LEU A 107 -1.95 -0.29 16.31
N PHE A 108 -0.93 -0.91 15.78
CA PHE A 108 -0.09 -1.86 16.47
C PHE A 108 1.32 -1.31 16.64
N HIS A 109 1.68 -1.02 17.89
CA HIS A 109 3.04 -0.62 18.25
C HIS A 109 4.00 -1.82 18.21
N ASN A 110 5.16 -1.65 17.61
CA ASN A 110 6.18 -2.68 17.48
C ASN A 110 7.00 -2.82 18.76
N LYS A 111 6.94 -3.98 19.39
CA LYS A 111 7.71 -4.26 20.61
C LYS A 111 9.18 -4.67 20.35
N GLN A 112 9.68 -4.46 19.13
CA GLN A 112 11.08 -4.73 18.72
C GLN A 112 11.52 -6.22 18.79
N ASN A 113 10.59 -7.12 19.10
CA ASN A 113 10.85 -8.55 19.24
C ASN A 113 9.98 -9.41 18.28
N GLY A 114 9.39 -8.80 17.25
CA GLY A 114 8.48 -9.43 16.31
C GLY A 114 7.03 -9.53 16.81
N VAL A 115 6.71 -8.97 17.96
CA VAL A 115 5.38 -8.88 18.55
C VAL A 115 4.88 -7.44 18.45
N PHE A 116 3.62 -7.28 18.13
CA PHE A 116 2.95 -5.99 18.04
C PHE A 116 1.85 -5.90 19.10
N GLU A 117 1.69 -4.74 19.69
CA GLU A 117 0.70 -4.44 20.72
C GLU A 117 -0.31 -3.40 20.23
N ASN A 118 -1.61 -3.69 20.36
CA ASN A 118 -2.65 -2.72 19.98
C ASN A 118 -2.65 -1.53 20.94
N LYS A 119 -2.47 -0.32 20.39
CA LYS A 119 -2.40 0.96 21.12
C LYS A 119 -3.52 1.94 20.75
N ASN A 120 -4.57 1.48 20.08
CA ASN A 120 -5.65 2.36 19.63
C ASN A 120 -6.16 3.32 20.70
N THR A 121 -6.55 2.80 21.84
CA THR A 121 -7.12 3.60 22.94
C THR A 121 -6.08 4.53 23.57
N GLU A 122 -4.87 4.01 23.79
CA GLU A 122 -3.80 4.82 24.40
C GLU A 122 -3.37 5.99 23.50
N TRP A 123 -3.38 5.77 22.18
CA TRP A 123 -2.95 6.76 21.19
C TRP A 123 -4.13 7.53 20.56
N GLY A 124 -5.36 7.37 21.08
CA GLY A 124 -6.53 8.14 20.68
C GLY A 124 -7.09 7.82 19.29
N LEU A 125 -6.91 6.58 18.82
CA LEU A 125 -7.27 6.13 17.46
C LEU A 125 -8.42 5.11 17.45
N ASP A 126 -9.29 5.11 18.46
CA ASP A 126 -10.38 4.13 18.62
C ASP A 126 -11.72 4.56 17.99
N GLU A 127 -11.72 5.61 17.16
CA GLU A 127 -12.90 6.02 16.41
C GLU A 127 -13.42 4.90 15.51
N LYS A 128 -14.73 4.70 15.52
CA LYS A 128 -15.39 3.67 14.71
C LYS A 128 -15.87 4.25 13.38
N THR A 129 -15.35 3.72 12.27
CA THR A 129 -15.61 4.20 10.93
C THR A 129 -15.73 3.04 9.93
N PHE A 130 -16.00 3.34 8.67
CA PHE A 130 -15.76 2.42 7.54
C PHE A 130 -14.55 2.94 6.78
N SER A 131 -13.37 2.55 7.20
CA SER A 131 -12.12 3.06 6.63
C SER A 131 -11.55 2.14 5.56
N ASN A 132 -10.95 2.72 4.52
CA ASN A 132 -10.28 1.97 3.47
C ASN A 132 -8.87 2.51 3.16
N GLY A 133 -8.74 3.61 2.40
CA GLY A 133 -7.46 4.21 2.11
C GLY A 133 -6.87 4.93 3.32
N VAL A 134 -5.54 4.93 3.43
CA VAL A 134 -4.82 5.62 4.49
C VAL A 134 -3.45 6.07 4.01
N THR A 135 -3.01 7.23 4.48
CA THR A 135 -1.67 7.76 4.23
C THR A 135 -1.09 8.38 5.49
N TYR A 136 0.22 8.53 5.50
CA TYR A 136 0.94 9.28 6.52
C TYR A 136 1.83 10.36 5.90
N SER A 137 2.02 11.43 6.64
CA SER A 137 2.97 12.50 6.35
C SER A 137 3.18 13.32 7.61
N ASP A 138 4.32 13.94 7.76
CA ASP A 138 4.51 15.02 8.69
C ASP A 138 3.86 16.28 8.08
N LEU A 139 2.63 16.61 8.54
CA LEU A 139 1.78 17.64 7.92
C LEU A 139 2.07 19.05 8.47
N ASP A 140 2.50 19.16 9.71
CA ASP A 140 2.82 20.43 10.37
C ASP A 140 4.33 20.69 10.50
N ASN A 141 5.15 19.76 10.01
CA ASN A 141 6.62 19.79 9.99
C ASN A 141 7.23 19.85 11.40
N ASP A 142 6.61 19.17 12.35
CA ASP A 142 7.12 19.05 13.73
C ASP A 142 8.01 17.82 13.93
N GLY A 143 8.03 16.90 12.95
CA GLY A 143 8.95 15.77 12.89
C GLY A 143 8.36 14.47 13.36
N ASP A 144 7.06 14.40 13.56
CA ASP A 144 6.36 13.14 13.73
C ASP A 144 5.38 12.88 12.57
N LEU A 145 4.96 11.64 12.39
CA LEU A 145 4.13 11.24 11.24
C LEU A 145 2.66 11.27 11.63
N ASP A 146 1.90 12.15 10.97
CA ASP A 146 0.44 12.24 11.06
C ASP A 146 -0.24 11.20 10.19
N LEU A 147 -1.52 10.91 10.48
CA LEU A 147 -2.35 10.00 9.72
C LEU A 147 -3.53 10.72 9.06
N VAL A 148 -3.79 10.37 7.79
CA VAL A 148 -5.02 10.75 7.09
C VAL A 148 -5.72 9.48 6.63
N VAL A 149 -6.95 9.29 7.06
CA VAL A 149 -7.75 8.09 6.81
C VAL A 149 -8.98 8.44 6.00
N ASN A 150 -9.16 7.76 4.88
CA ASN A 150 -10.36 7.90 4.06
C ASN A 150 -11.48 7.01 4.59
N ASN A 151 -12.63 7.61 4.87
CA ASN A 151 -13.82 6.95 5.38
C ASN A 151 -14.93 6.90 4.32
N LEU A 152 -15.60 5.76 4.19
CA LEU A 152 -16.74 5.59 3.30
C LEU A 152 -17.96 6.30 3.88
N GLU A 153 -18.57 7.20 3.10
CA GLU A 153 -19.77 7.96 3.48
C GLU A 153 -19.62 8.75 4.79
N ASP A 154 -18.40 9.09 5.13
CA ASP A 154 -18.09 9.91 6.30
C ASP A 154 -16.92 10.86 5.96
N ILE A 155 -16.68 11.83 6.84
CA ILE A 155 -15.57 12.76 6.70
C ILE A 155 -14.25 11.98 6.85
N ALA A 156 -13.23 12.35 6.08
CA ALA A 156 -11.89 11.82 6.27
C ALA A 156 -11.36 12.20 7.68
N SER A 157 -10.80 11.24 8.37
CA SER A 157 -10.18 11.50 9.69
C SER A 157 -8.74 11.96 9.47
N VAL A 158 -8.36 13.04 10.12
CA VAL A 158 -6.99 13.55 10.17
C VAL A 158 -6.53 13.51 11.61
N TYR A 159 -5.54 12.69 11.89
CA TYR A 159 -4.97 12.54 13.22
C TYR A 159 -3.59 13.19 13.24
N ARG A 160 -3.49 14.26 14.04
CA ARG A 160 -2.18 14.85 14.35
C ARG A 160 -1.50 13.98 15.40
N ASN A 161 -0.30 13.57 15.07
CA ASN A 161 0.61 12.96 16.05
C ASN A 161 1.11 14.04 17.02
N ASN A 162 1.42 13.70 18.24
CA ASN A 162 2.00 14.61 19.21
C ASN A 162 3.13 13.87 19.96
N SER A 163 3.86 13.01 19.27
CA SER A 163 5.02 12.32 19.84
C SER A 163 6.09 13.33 20.21
N THR A 164 6.64 13.20 21.38
CA THR A 164 7.63 14.12 21.92
C THR A 164 8.83 13.37 22.48
N ASN A 165 9.95 14.09 22.60
CA ASN A 165 11.18 13.60 23.24
C ASN A 165 11.96 12.51 22.48
N THR A 166 11.68 12.33 21.20
CA THR A 166 12.45 11.44 20.32
C THR A 166 13.09 12.22 19.19
N ASN A 167 14.21 11.75 18.69
CA ASN A 167 14.88 12.36 17.54
C ASN A 167 14.44 11.70 16.24
N PHE A 168 14.53 12.45 15.16
CA PHE A 168 14.32 11.94 13.80
C PHE A 168 15.35 12.51 12.82
N ILE A 169 15.41 11.96 11.65
CA ILE A 169 16.05 12.55 10.48
C ILE A 169 15.23 12.25 9.23
N GLY A 170 14.96 13.29 8.46
CA GLY A 170 14.22 13.18 7.21
C GLY A 170 15.06 13.52 5.99
N PHE A 171 14.64 13.00 4.83
CA PHE A 171 15.27 13.28 3.54
C PHE A 171 14.22 13.59 2.49
N GLU A 172 14.46 14.66 1.74
CA GLU A 172 13.78 15.01 0.53
C GLU A 172 14.79 14.89 -0.62
N LEU A 173 14.61 13.84 -1.46
CA LEU A 173 15.54 13.54 -2.53
C LEU A 173 15.05 14.18 -3.82
N ILE A 174 15.97 14.91 -4.48
CA ILE A 174 15.71 15.55 -5.76
C ILE A 174 16.64 14.91 -6.79
N GLY A 175 16.06 14.22 -7.77
CA GLY A 175 16.79 13.54 -8.85
C GLY A 175 17.28 14.48 -9.94
N LYS A 176 17.70 13.89 -11.05
CA LYS A 176 18.03 14.64 -12.26
C LYS A 176 16.79 15.41 -12.71
N ASP A 177 16.99 16.60 -13.27
CA ASP A 177 15.91 17.45 -13.80
C ASP A 177 14.78 17.80 -12.79
N ASN A 178 15.11 17.78 -11.50
CA ASN A 178 14.18 18.02 -10.39
C ASN A 178 13.03 16.99 -10.28
N GLU A 179 13.21 15.80 -10.78
CA GLU A 179 12.25 14.70 -10.63
C GLU A 179 12.30 14.07 -9.22
N ILE A 180 11.22 13.40 -8.84
CA ILE A 180 11.20 12.54 -7.65
C ILE A 180 11.88 11.22 -8.00
N PRO A 181 13.06 10.88 -7.40
CA PRO A 181 13.84 9.72 -7.80
C PRO A 181 13.29 8.44 -7.15
N LEU A 182 12.13 7.98 -7.64
CA LEU A 182 11.50 6.76 -7.12
C LEU A 182 12.46 5.56 -7.22
N GLY A 183 12.46 4.73 -6.18
CA GLY A 183 13.36 3.58 -6.06
C GLY A 183 14.72 3.91 -5.45
N SER A 184 15.02 5.19 -5.15
CA SER A 184 16.19 5.53 -4.35
C SER A 184 16.10 4.89 -2.98
N ARG A 185 17.24 4.48 -2.43
CA ARG A 185 17.34 3.90 -1.08
C ARG A 185 18.23 4.76 -0.21
N VAL A 186 17.78 5.03 0.99
CA VAL A 186 18.59 5.68 2.01
C VAL A 186 18.93 4.65 3.08
N HIS A 187 20.22 4.46 3.28
CA HIS A 187 20.80 3.61 4.30
C HIS A 187 21.32 4.50 5.42
N LEU A 188 20.84 4.27 6.62
CA LEU A 188 21.20 5.04 7.80
C LEU A 188 21.81 4.12 8.85
N LYS A 189 22.99 4.47 9.33
CA LYS A 189 23.65 3.80 10.43
C LYS A 189 23.85 4.76 11.60
N THR A 190 23.36 4.37 12.76
CA THR A 190 23.47 5.12 14.01
C THR A 190 24.03 4.22 15.10
N ASP A 191 24.30 4.76 16.29
CA ASP A 191 24.62 3.98 17.47
C ASP A 191 23.42 3.11 17.94
N GLY A 192 22.20 3.42 17.52
CA GLY A 192 20.99 2.62 17.76
C GLY A 192 20.79 1.46 16.78
N GLY A 193 21.58 1.40 15.69
CA GLY A 193 21.50 0.33 14.70
C GLY A 193 21.47 0.82 13.25
N TYR A 194 21.04 -0.09 12.37
CA TYR A 194 20.96 0.15 10.93
C TYR A 194 19.50 0.18 10.47
N GLN A 195 19.15 1.17 9.69
CA GLN A 195 17.85 1.29 9.04
C GLN A 195 18.02 1.51 7.54
N MET A 196 17.04 1.08 6.75
CA MET A 196 16.99 1.34 5.30
C MET A 196 15.54 1.63 4.88
N GLN A 197 15.38 2.65 4.05
CA GLN A 197 14.09 2.93 3.43
C GLN A 197 14.26 3.21 1.94
N GLU A 198 13.31 2.69 1.16
CA GLU A 198 13.19 2.96 -0.28
C GLU A 198 12.12 4.02 -0.51
N LEU A 199 12.43 4.99 -1.36
CA LEU A 199 11.49 6.02 -1.80
C LEU A 199 10.46 5.41 -2.73
N SER A 200 9.28 5.16 -2.19
CA SER A 200 8.12 4.64 -2.91
C SER A 200 6.87 5.39 -2.46
N LEU A 201 6.10 5.88 -3.40
CA LEU A 201 4.88 6.62 -3.11
C LEU A 201 3.67 5.73 -2.92
N SER A 202 3.58 4.63 -3.67
CA SER A 202 2.44 3.71 -3.61
C SER A 202 2.53 2.81 -2.39
N ARG A 203 1.68 3.04 -1.41
CA ARG A 203 1.61 2.27 -0.16
C ARG A 203 0.16 2.18 0.32
N GLY A 204 -0.19 1.03 0.92
CA GLY A 204 -1.53 0.78 1.43
C GLY A 204 -2.55 0.51 0.32
N TYR A 205 -3.83 0.63 0.65
CA TYR A 205 -4.93 0.35 -0.26
C TYR A 205 -5.32 1.62 -1.02
N LEU A 206 -5.13 1.63 -2.36
CA LEU A 206 -5.46 2.76 -3.25
C LEU A 206 -4.96 4.12 -2.71
N SER A 207 -3.74 4.12 -2.15
CA SER A 207 -3.21 5.27 -1.42
C SER A 207 -1.76 5.57 -1.81
N SER A 208 -1.35 6.80 -1.56
CA SER A 208 0.02 7.27 -1.74
C SER A 208 0.47 8.01 -0.49
N VAL A 209 1.76 7.95 -0.21
CA VAL A 209 2.41 8.66 0.90
C VAL A 209 3.26 9.82 0.40
N SER A 210 3.70 10.69 1.31
CA SER A 210 4.63 11.78 1.02
C SER A 210 5.92 11.27 0.37
N PRO A 211 6.54 12.01 -0.56
CA PRO A 211 7.84 11.67 -1.16
C PRO A 211 9.02 11.89 -0.20
N ARG A 212 8.76 12.15 1.06
CA ARG A 212 9.79 12.30 2.10
C ARG A 212 10.11 10.95 2.72
N ILE A 213 11.40 10.69 2.92
CA ILE A 213 11.89 9.55 3.69
C ILE A 213 12.08 10.00 5.13
N HIS A 214 11.56 9.24 6.07
CA HIS A 214 11.58 9.58 7.49
C HIS A 214 12.11 8.43 8.32
N PHE A 215 13.08 8.72 9.20
CA PHE A 215 13.66 7.77 10.14
C PHE A 215 13.51 8.30 11.56
N GLY A 216 12.80 7.56 12.41
CA GLY A 216 12.88 7.75 13.85
C GLY A 216 14.23 7.26 14.39
N LEU A 217 14.72 7.92 15.40
CA LEU A 217 16.04 7.67 16.00
C LEU A 217 15.96 7.37 17.49
N GLY A 218 14.79 7.45 18.10
CA GLY A 218 14.62 7.37 19.54
C GLY A 218 15.45 8.41 20.26
N ASN A 219 16.30 7.95 21.15
CA ASN A 219 17.24 8.81 21.90
C ASN A 219 18.60 8.98 21.22
N SER A 220 18.81 8.35 20.06
CA SER A 220 20.09 8.46 19.35
C SER A 220 20.30 9.87 18.82
N THR A 221 21.48 10.41 19.03
CA THR A 221 21.93 11.71 18.51
C THR A 221 23.15 11.58 17.60
N LYS A 222 23.68 10.35 17.46
CA LYS A 222 24.89 10.10 16.70
C LYS A 222 24.58 9.33 15.41
N ILE A 223 24.81 10.00 14.30
CA ILE A 223 24.79 9.36 12.96
C ILE A 223 26.21 8.93 12.63
N GLU A 224 26.38 7.66 12.30
CA GLU A 224 27.67 7.10 11.89
C GLU A 224 27.85 7.19 10.37
N GLU A 225 26.78 6.92 9.61
CA GLU A 225 26.82 6.93 8.16
C GLU A 225 25.44 7.12 7.56
N ILE A 226 25.39 7.89 6.47
CA ILE A 226 24.23 7.99 5.58
C ILE A 226 24.73 7.72 4.17
N LEU A 227 24.13 6.71 3.52
CA LEU A 227 24.40 6.37 2.13
C LEU A 227 23.10 6.43 1.34
N ILE A 228 23.09 7.16 0.24
CA ILE A 228 21.95 7.21 -0.70
C ILE A 228 22.34 6.43 -1.96
N GLN A 229 21.57 5.42 -2.28
CA GLN A 229 21.62 4.71 -3.53
C GLN A 229 20.51 5.24 -4.46
N TRP A 230 20.90 5.84 -5.57
CA TRP A 230 20.00 6.37 -6.57
C TRP A 230 19.49 5.28 -7.52
N PRO A 231 18.41 5.53 -8.28
CA PRO A 231 17.81 4.51 -9.16
C PRO A 231 18.76 4.00 -10.24
N ASP A 232 19.74 4.83 -10.66
CA ASP A 232 20.77 4.47 -11.64
C ASP A 232 21.93 3.64 -11.05
N GLY A 233 21.84 3.25 -9.77
CA GLY A 233 22.87 2.53 -9.04
C GLY A 233 24.00 3.40 -8.48
N SER A 234 23.98 4.70 -8.72
CA SER A 234 24.95 5.63 -8.14
C SER A 234 24.77 5.72 -6.63
N GLN A 235 25.89 5.80 -5.89
CA GLN A 235 25.87 5.88 -4.43
C GLN A 235 26.51 7.17 -3.96
N PHE A 236 25.84 7.88 -3.07
CA PHE A 236 26.30 9.12 -2.45
C PHE A 236 26.43 8.93 -0.96
N LYS A 237 27.54 9.38 -0.41
CA LYS A 237 27.72 9.49 1.04
C LYS A 237 27.36 10.91 1.48
N VAL A 238 26.41 11.03 2.40
CA VAL A 238 26.00 12.32 2.94
C VAL A 238 26.83 12.64 4.17
N GLU A 239 27.64 13.69 4.08
CA GLU A 239 28.57 14.07 5.16
C GLU A 239 27.97 15.11 6.12
N ASN A 240 27.10 15.98 5.59
CA ASN A 240 26.51 17.08 6.35
C ASN A 240 24.98 16.94 6.40
N SER A 241 24.48 16.35 7.48
CA SER A 241 23.04 16.22 7.75
C SER A 241 22.72 16.81 9.10
N LYS A 242 21.48 17.29 9.25
CA LYS A 242 20.96 17.84 10.49
C LYS A 242 19.91 16.92 11.06
N LEU A 243 19.98 16.64 12.34
CA LEU A 243 18.94 15.97 13.09
C LEU A 243 17.69 16.85 13.21
N ASN A 244 16.57 16.21 13.45
CA ASN A 244 15.28 16.84 13.70
C ASN A 244 14.87 17.82 12.58
N THR A 245 15.17 17.43 11.34
CA THR A 245 14.78 18.20 10.16
C THR A 245 14.79 17.32 8.91
N TYR A 246 14.10 17.77 7.85
CA TYR A 246 14.20 17.18 6.51
C TYR A 246 15.37 17.81 5.77
N ASN A 247 16.34 16.96 5.38
CA ASN A 247 17.53 17.34 4.62
C ASN A 247 17.24 17.18 3.12
N THR A 248 17.30 18.25 2.35
CA THR A 248 17.16 18.18 0.90
C THR A 248 18.46 17.78 0.26
N ILE A 249 18.48 16.67 -0.47
CA ILE A 249 19.67 16.13 -1.14
C ILE A 249 19.41 16.08 -2.65
N PHE A 250 20.26 16.79 -3.39
CA PHE A 250 20.20 16.82 -4.85
C PHE A 250 21.13 15.77 -5.46
N TYR A 251 20.67 15.12 -6.52
CA TYR A 251 21.53 14.27 -7.33
C TYR A 251 22.61 15.10 -8.00
N ASN A 252 23.86 14.76 -7.79
CA ASN A 252 25.00 15.36 -8.47
C ASN A 252 25.98 14.27 -8.92
N ALA A 253 26.22 14.16 -10.21
CA ALA A 253 27.12 13.15 -10.77
C ALA A 253 28.56 13.25 -10.26
N GLN A 254 28.97 14.41 -9.74
CA GLN A 254 30.30 14.62 -9.16
C GLN A 254 30.43 14.05 -7.75
N ASP A 255 29.34 13.83 -7.06
CA ASP A 255 29.29 13.32 -5.68
C ASP A 255 29.19 11.79 -5.63
N VAL A 256 29.26 11.12 -6.79
CA VAL A 256 29.17 9.66 -6.88
C VAL A 256 30.39 9.03 -6.21
N PHE A 257 30.16 8.37 -5.09
CA PHE A 257 31.14 7.62 -4.34
C PHE A 257 31.48 6.26 -5.00
N SER A 258 30.42 5.55 -5.42
CA SER A 258 30.54 4.31 -6.17
C SER A 258 29.31 4.15 -7.07
N LYS A 259 29.44 3.32 -8.08
CA LYS A 259 28.31 2.93 -8.91
C LYS A 259 28.30 1.41 -8.97
N GLU A 260 27.20 0.79 -8.53
CA GLU A 260 27.00 -0.62 -8.84
C GLU A 260 26.94 -0.75 -10.37
N THR A 261 27.97 -1.35 -10.95
CA THR A 261 27.89 -1.84 -12.32
C THR A 261 26.96 -3.05 -12.29
N LYS A 262 25.69 -2.84 -12.60
CA LYS A 262 24.91 -3.94 -13.14
C LYS A 262 25.63 -4.29 -14.43
N ASP A 263 26.09 -5.54 -14.55
CA ASP A 263 26.46 -6.07 -15.86
C ASP A 263 25.29 -5.72 -16.77
N GLU A 264 25.49 -4.80 -17.69
CA GLU A 264 24.55 -4.55 -18.77
C GLU A 264 24.50 -5.88 -19.53
N ILE A 265 23.58 -6.73 -19.14
CA ILE A 265 23.18 -7.85 -19.97
C ILE A 265 22.49 -7.13 -21.13
N ASP A 266 23.24 -6.93 -22.21
CA ASP A 266 22.73 -6.47 -23.51
C ASP A 266 21.86 -7.58 -24.08
N PHE A 267 20.72 -7.76 -23.44
CA PHE A 267 19.69 -8.70 -23.84
C PHE A 267 18.51 -7.89 -24.31
N ASN A 268 18.55 -7.47 -25.56
CA ASN A 268 17.35 -7.08 -26.26
C ASN A 268 16.47 -8.33 -26.47
N GLN A 269 15.87 -8.80 -25.37
CA GLN A 269 14.93 -9.93 -25.38
C GLN A 269 13.61 -9.55 -26.11
N PHE A 270 13.39 -8.24 -26.27
CA PHE A 270 12.21 -7.73 -26.96
C PHE A 270 12.64 -6.66 -27.96
N GLU A 271 12.13 -6.78 -29.18
CA GLU A 271 12.28 -5.79 -30.24
C GLU A 271 10.92 -5.17 -30.56
N THR A 272 10.89 -3.86 -30.80
CA THR A 272 9.66 -3.22 -31.25
C THR A 272 9.38 -3.57 -32.70
N ILE A 273 8.35 -4.37 -32.94
CA ILE A 273 7.89 -4.70 -34.29
C ILE A 273 6.87 -3.66 -34.73
N THR A 274 7.14 -3.00 -35.85
CA THR A 274 6.16 -2.13 -36.49
C THR A 274 5.19 -3.01 -37.29
N GLN A 275 3.99 -3.20 -36.76
CA GLN A 275 2.94 -3.94 -37.47
C GLN A 275 2.48 -3.15 -38.68
N LYS A 276 2.30 -3.84 -39.81
CA LYS A 276 1.77 -3.23 -41.06
C LYS A 276 0.32 -2.79 -40.90
N GLU A 277 -0.44 -3.50 -40.10
CA GLU A 277 -1.82 -3.18 -39.71
C GLU A 277 -1.92 -3.16 -38.18
N PRO A 278 -1.80 -1.97 -37.55
CA PRO A 278 -1.87 -1.90 -36.09
C PRO A 278 -3.26 -2.28 -35.61
N PHE A 279 -3.33 -3.19 -34.66
CA PHE A 279 -4.59 -3.48 -33.95
C PHE A 279 -5.05 -2.25 -33.20
N THR A 280 -6.28 -1.81 -33.51
CA THR A 280 -6.91 -0.73 -32.76
C THR A 280 -8.06 -1.31 -31.95
N HIS A 281 -7.91 -1.25 -30.63
CA HIS A 281 -8.99 -1.66 -29.75
C HIS A 281 -10.14 -0.67 -29.80
N ILE A 282 -11.35 -1.17 -29.91
CA ILE A 282 -12.57 -0.38 -29.79
C ILE A 282 -13.34 -0.88 -28.58
N GLU A 283 -13.47 -0.03 -27.58
CA GLU A 283 -14.26 -0.31 -26.40
C GLU A 283 -15.71 -0.61 -26.77
N ASN A 284 -16.30 -1.61 -26.15
CA ASN A 284 -17.71 -1.90 -26.37
C ASN A 284 -18.59 -0.91 -25.56
N SER A 285 -19.81 -0.71 -26.03
CA SER A 285 -20.77 0.19 -25.39
C SER A 285 -21.52 -0.45 -24.22
N HIS A 286 -21.16 -1.69 -23.84
CA HIS A 286 -21.81 -2.39 -22.76
C HIS A 286 -21.61 -1.66 -21.42
N ASN A 287 -22.67 -1.59 -20.63
CA ASN A 287 -22.63 -1.02 -19.30
C ASN A 287 -22.80 -2.11 -18.25
N ASP A 288 -21.71 -2.64 -17.74
CA ASP A 288 -21.70 -3.72 -16.75
C ASP A 288 -22.55 -3.38 -15.54
N PHE A 289 -22.57 -2.14 -15.10
CA PHE A 289 -23.39 -1.69 -13.96
C PHE A 289 -24.89 -1.78 -14.21
N LYS A 290 -25.31 -2.01 -15.43
CA LYS A 290 -26.72 -2.23 -15.75
C LYS A 290 -27.17 -3.63 -15.32
N ASP A 291 -26.28 -4.60 -15.45
CA ASP A 291 -26.56 -6.02 -15.19
C ASP A 291 -25.95 -6.45 -13.84
N GLU A 292 -24.83 -5.84 -13.42
CA GLU A 292 -24.09 -6.13 -12.19
C GLU A 292 -23.79 -4.87 -11.40
N VAL A 293 -24.78 -4.40 -10.65
CA VAL A 293 -24.78 -3.09 -9.97
C VAL A 293 -23.69 -2.96 -8.89
N LEU A 294 -23.16 -4.08 -8.39
CA LEU A 294 -22.19 -4.12 -7.29
C LEU A 294 -20.73 -4.26 -7.74
N LEU A 295 -20.45 -4.20 -9.04
CA LEU A 295 -19.08 -4.21 -9.50
C LEU A 295 -18.33 -2.98 -9.03
N PRO A 296 -17.08 -3.12 -8.55
CA PRO A 296 -16.25 -1.99 -8.15
C PRO A 296 -15.78 -1.15 -9.35
N HIS A 297 -15.74 -1.74 -10.55
CA HIS A 297 -15.34 -1.11 -11.82
C HIS A 297 -15.95 -1.88 -12.99
N LYS A 298 -15.96 -1.27 -14.17
CA LYS A 298 -16.39 -1.93 -15.40
C LYS A 298 -15.36 -2.96 -15.86
N ASN A 299 -15.76 -4.21 -15.97
CA ASN A 299 -14.92 -5.27 -16.53
C ASN A 299 -14.87 -5.22 -18.06
N SER A 300 -15.97 -4.78 -18.69
CA SER A 300 -16.08 -4.66 -20.15
C SER A 300 -15.17 -3.61 -20.78
N THR A 301 -14.53 -2.77 -19.97
CA THR A 301 -13.63 -1.69 -20.42
C THR A 301 -12.20 -1.87 -19.90
N LEU A 302 -11.79 -3.09 -19.55
CA LEU A 302 -10.43 -3.40 -19.09
C LEU A 302 -9.41 -3.55 -20.23
N GLY A 303 -9.83 -3.30 -21.45
CA GLY A 303 -9.02 -3.49 -22.65
C GLY A 303 -9.06 -4.91 -23.21
N PRO A 304 -8.43 -5.15 -24.36
CA PRO A 304 -8.39 -6.47 -24.98
C PRO A 304 -7.44 -7.40 -24.24
N ALA A 305 -7.82 -8.66 -24.13
CA ALA A 305 -6.87 -9.71 -23.88
C ALA A 305 -6.23 -10.08 -25.23
N LEU A 306 -4.91 -9.96 -25.31
CA LEU A 306 -4.14 -10.41 -26.47
C LEU A 306 -3.42 -11.71 -26.09
N ALA A 307 -3.47 -12.69 -26.98
CA ALA A 307 -2.70 -13.91 -26.87
C ALA A 307 -1.99 -14.12 -28.21
N VAL A 308 -0.79 -14.62 -28.14
CA VAL A 308 0.03 -14.99 -29.29
C VAL A 308 0.25 -16.49 -29.24
N GLY A 309 0.12 -17.14 -30.36
CA GLY A 309 0.36 -18.58 -30.48
C GLY A 309 0.30 -19.03 -31.93
N ASP A 310 1.00 -20.11 -32.25
CA ASP A 310 0.95 -20.74 -33.59
C ASP A 310 -0.39 -21.46 -33.73
N LEU A 311 -1.35 -20.80 -34.38
CA LEU A 311 -2.71 -21.30 -34.56
C LEU A 311 -2.83 -22.30 -35.72
N ASN A 312 -1.95 -22.21 -36.71
CA ASN A 312 -1.97 -23.03 -37.91
C ASN A 312 -0.90 -24.12 -37.92
N ASN A 313 -0.03 -24.15 -36.91
CA ASN A 313 1.07 -25.08 -36.72
C ASN A 313 2.13 -25.03 -37.83
N ASP A 314 2.44 -23.82 -38.31
CA ASP A 314 3.50 -23.57 -39.30
C ASP A 314 4.86 -23.25 -38.68
N GLY A 315 4.93 -23.20 -37.35
CA GLY A 315 6.12 -22.88 -36.57
C GLY A 315 6.36 -21.41 -36.37
N LEU A 316 5.44 -20.56 -36.78
CA LEU A 316 5.45 -19.10 -36.50
C LEU A 316 4.32 -18.76 -35.55
N GLU A 317 4.52 -17.71 -34.77
CA GLU A 317 3.47 -17.16 -33.87
C GLU A 317 2.52 -16.26 -34.67
N ASP A 318 1.17 -16.52 -34.52
CA ASP A 318 0.08 -15.74 -35.12
C ASP A 318 -0.45 -14.65 -34.17
#